data_cd1a4bd7463c5fb0c21dd2c844f70ed4
#
_entry.id   cd1a4bd7463c5fb0c21dd2c844f70ed4
#
_cell.length_a   1.000
_cell.length_b   1.000
_cell.length_c   1.000
_cell.angle_alpha   90.00
_cell.angle_beta   90.00
_cell.angle_gamma   90.00
#
_symmetry.space_group_name_H-M   'P 1'
#
loop_
_entity.id
_entity.type
_entity.pdbx_description
1 polymer ?
#
loop_
_entity_poly.entity_id
_entity_poly.type
_entity_poly.pdbx_seq_one_letter_code
_entity_poly.pdbx_strand_id
1 'polypeptide(L)'
;MKKKLMTLLCSLLMALGFSTSAFAAELGFVDWNAVVANYPGIKQVAQEVIAEKARLQEQFNTESKALATDQEKIELANKLNAQMAQFEQGKYEPINKKIRRTILRVAKTNNIDSVVNAGAMIAGGKDLTQEVIAALKM
;
A
#
# COMPACT_ATOMS: atom_id res chain seq x y z
N MET A 1 38.42 -53.94 22.25
CA MET A 1 38.79 -52.62 21.65
C MET A 1 37.86 -52.18 20.54
N LYS A 2 37.34 -53.04 19.69
CA LYS A 2 36.45 -52.63 18.58
C LYS A 2 35.11 -52.03 19.01
N LYS A 3 34.55 -52.43 20.17
CA LYS A 3 33.28 -51.90 20.68
C LYS A 3 33.38 -50.49 21.28
N LYS A 4 34.53 -50.11 21.80
CA LYS A 4 34.77 -48.76 22.38
C LYS A 4 35.04 -47.70 21.30
N LEU A 5 35.56 -48.12 20.14
CA LEU A 5 35.80 -47.23 19.01
C LEU A 5 34.51 -46.83 18.29
N MET A 6 33.53 -47.75 18.30
CA MET A 6 32.24 -47.53 17.64
C MET A 6 31.33 -46.59 18.44
N THR A 7 31.47 -46.54 19.77
CA THR A 7 30.73 -45.63 20.64
C THR A 7 31.26 -44.18 20.55
N LEU A 8 32.56 -44.03 20.28
CA LEU A 8 33.16 -42.70 20.10
C LEU A 8 32.80 -42.06 18.78
N LEU A 9 32.58 -42.88 17.73
CA LEU A 9 32.19 -42.37 16.40
C LEU A 9 30.74 -41.91 16.36
N CYS A 10 29.83 -42.53 17.13
CA CYS A 10 28.43 -42.09 17.22
C CYS A 10 28.24 -40.78 18.02
N SER A 11 29.12 -40.52 19.01
CA SER A 11 29.01 -39.26 19.77
C SER A 11 29.55 -38.02 19.02
N LEU A 12 30.40 -38.23 18.00
CA LEU A 12 30.91 -37.11 17.20
C LEU A 12 29.93 -36.64 16.09
N LEU A 13 28.98 -37.50 15.72
CA LEU A 13 27.96 -37.20 14.71
C LEU A 13 26.75 -36.39 15.22
N MET A 14 26.58 -36.32 16.57
CA MET A 14 25.50 -35.54 17.18
C MET A 14 25.88 -34.08 17.48
N ALA A 15 27.11 -33.66 17.23
CA ALA A 15 27.56 -32.30 17.48
C ALA A 15 27.45 -31.35 16.27
N LEU A 16 27.00 -31.86 15.12
CA LEU A 16 26.54 -31.05 14.03
C LEU A 16 25.05 -30.70 14.25
N GLY A 17 24.81 -29.96 15.34
CA GLY A 17 23.56 -29.29 15.51
C GLY A 17 23.33 -28.42 14.27
N PHE A 18 22.38 -28.83 13.42
CA PHE A 18 21.75 -27.96 12.45
C PHE A 18 21.12 -26.84 13.27
N SER A 19 21.87 -25.78 13.56
CA SER A 19 21.29 -24.51 13.86
C SER A 19 20.59 -24.07 12.56
N THR A 20 19.42 -24.63 12.30
CA THR A 20 18.42 -23.96 11.48
C THR A 20 18.11 -22.69 12.24
N SER A 21 18.88 -21.63 11.97
CA SER A 21 18.39 -20.29 12.18
C SER A 21 17.14 -20.24 11.31
N ALA A 22 15.99 -20.53 11.93
CA ALA A 22 14.72 -20.14 11.39
C ALA A 22 14.84 -18.61 11.27
N PHE A 23 15.15 -18.12 10.07
CA PHE A 23 14.94 -16.72 9.74
C PHE A 23 13.44 -16.56 9.88
N ALA A 24 12.99 -16.16 11.06
CA ALA A 24 11.63 -15.69 11.23
C ALA A 24 11.51 -14.51 10.26
N ALA A 25 10.66 -14.67 9.22
CA ALA A 25 10.38 -13.63 8.28
C ALA A 25 9.97 -12.38 9.08
N GLU A 26 10.77 -11.31 8.99
CA GLU A 26 10.51 -10.13 9.78
C GLU A 26 9.33 -9.39 9.14
N LEU A 27 8.26 -9.20 9.91
CA LEU A 27 7.04 -8.54 9.46
C LEU A 27 7.14 -7.05 9.76
N GLY A 28 6.93 -6.23 8.74
CA GLY A 28 6.76 -4.79 8.87
C GLY A 28 5.29 -4.37 8.75
N PHE A 29 5.00 -3.18 9.21
CA PHE A 29 3.71 -2.55 8.96
C PHE A 29 3.85 -1.07 8.64
N VAL A 30 2.85 -0.53 7.96
CA VAL A 30 2.76 0.87 7.56
C VAL A 30 1.34 1.36 7.77
N ASP A 31 1.16 2.50 8.40
CA ASP A 31 -0.11 3.22 8.40
C ASP A 31 -0.30 3.89 7.04
N TRP A 32 -1.09 3.24 6.17
CA TRP A 32 -1.37 3.73 4.83
C TRP A 32 -1.98 5.13 4.83
N ASN A 33 -2.92 5.40 5.75
CA ASN A 33 -3.60 6.68 5.82
C ASN A 33 -2.64 7.81 6.21
N ALA A 34 -1.76 7.54 7.19
CA ALA A 34 -0.72 8.49 7.59
C ALA A 34 0.26 8.78 6.44
N VAL A 35 0.66 7.75 5.68
CA VAL A 35 1.55 7.91 4.52
C VAL A 35 0.89 8.74 3.43
N VAL A 36 -0.37 8.46 3.07
CA VAL A 36 -1.12 9.23 2.07
C VAL A 36 -1.31 10.68 2.51
N ALA A 37 -1.69 10.91 3.77
CA ALA A 37 -1.89 12.27 4.30
C ALA A 37 -0.62 13.12 4.29
N ASN A 38 0.56 12.48 4.37
CA ASN A 38 1.87 13.13 4.30
C ASN A 38 2.53 13.10 2.91
N TYR A 39 1.83 12.58 1.89
CA TYR A 39 2.36 12.55 0.53
C TYR A 39 2.53 13.97 -0.01
N PRO A 40 3.72 14.31 -0.58
CA PRO A 40 3.94 15.63 -1.17
C PRO A 40 2.93 15.92 -2.27
N GLY A 41 2.21 17.04 -2.15
CA GLY A 41 1.20 17.46 -3.13
C GLY A 41 -0.19 16.84 -2.97
N ILE A 42 -0.43 15.97 -1.97
CA ILE A 42 -1.75 15.33 -1.80
C ILE A 42 -2.88 16.36 -1.62
N LYS A 43 -2.62 17.46 -0.93
CA LYS A 43 -3.60 18.53 -0.75
C LYS A 43 -4.01 19.20 -2.07
N GLN A 44 -3.05 19.41 -2.95
CA GLN A 44 -3.32 19.94 -4.29
C GLN A 44 -4.16 18.96 -5.10
N VAL A 45 -3.82 17.70 -5.10
CA VAL A 45 -4.60 16.64 -5.78
C VAL A 45 -6.03 16.59 -5.23
N ALA A 46 -6.21 16.66 -3.92
CA ALA A 46 -7.53 16.70 -3.31
C ALA A 46 -8.34 17.92 -3.76
N GLN A 47 -7.72 19.09 -3.86
CA GLN A 47 -8.37 20.31 -4.39
C GLN A 47 -8.77 20.17 -5.86
N GLU A 48 -7.91 19.57 -6.69
CA GLU A 48 -8.22 19.32 -8.10
C GLU A 48 -9.41 18.37 -8.26
N VAL A 49 -9.49 17.32 -7.43
CA VAL A 49 -10.62 16.37 -7.39
C VAL A 49 -11.92 17.06 -6.97
N ILE A 50 -11.87 17.92 -5.95
CA ILE A 50 -13.03 18.72 -5.51
C ILE A 50 -13.48 19.68 -6.61
N ALA A 51 -12.55 20.38 -7.26
CA ALA A 51 -12.85 21.30 -8.36
C ALA A 51 -13.50 20.60 -9.55
N GLU A 52 -12.98 19.42 -9.94
CA GLU A 52 -13.56 18.62 -11.01
C GLU A 52 -14.96 18.13 -10.68
N LYS A 53 -15.18 17.67 -9.45
CA LYS A 53 -16.52 17.29 -8.98
C LYS A 53 -17.51 18.47 -9.09
N ALA A 54 -17.12 19.67 -8.66
CA ALA A 54 -17.96 20.87 -8.78
C ALA A 54 -18.25 21.22 -10.24
N ARG A 55 -17.25 21.11 -11.13
CA ARG A 55 -17.39 21.34 -12.56
C ARG A 55 -18.39 20.35 -13.18
N LEU A 56 -18.28 19.06 -12.89
CA LEU A 56 -19.18 18.04 -13.41
C LEU A 56 -20.61 18.21 -12.87
N GLN A 57 -20.75 18.62 -11.61
CA GLN A 57 -22.06 18.95 -11.04
C GLN A 57 -22.73 20.13 -11.76
N GLU A 58 -21.98 21.19 -12.04
CA GLU A 58 -22.49 22.34 -12.80
C GLU A 58 -22.85 21.94 -14.23
N GLN A 59 -22.04 21.11 -14.85
CA GLN A 59 -22.31 20.55 -16.18
C GLN A 59 -23.63 19.77 -16.17
N PHE A 60 -23.85 18.92 -15.18
CA PHE A 60 -25.12 18.20 -15.03
C PHE A 60 -26.29 19.15 -14.85
N ASN A 61 -26.16 20.15 -13.98
CA ASN A 61 -27.22 21.13 -13.72
C ASN A 61 -27.59 21.94 -14.99
N THR A 62 -26.64 22.20 -15.85
CA THR A 62 -26.85 22.94 -17.08
C THR A 62 -27.44 22.07 -18.19
N GLU A 63 -26.82 20.92 -18.46
CA GLU A 63 -27.23 20.05 -19.57
C GLU A 63 -28.55 19.34 -19.29
N SER A 64 -28.85 18.97 -18.04
CA SER A 64 -30.10 18.28 -17.67
C SER A 64 -31.35 19.13 -17.93
N LYS A 65 -31.22 20.45 -17.95
CA LYS A 65 -32.35 21.36 -18.26
C LYS A 65 -32.86 21.23 -19.68
N ALA A 66 -31.99 20.81 -20.60
CA ALA A 66 -32.33 20.64 -22.01
C ALA A 66 -32.85 19.23 -22.33
N LEU A 67 -32.81 18.30 -21.36
CA LEU A 67 -33.23 16.93 -21.55
C LEU A 67 -34.72 16.75 -21.25
N ALA A 68 -35.42 16.04 -22.14
CA ALA A 68 -36.87 15.88 -22.06
C ALA A 68 -37.33 14.77 -21.12
N THR A 69 -36.51 13.74 -20.92
CA THR A 69 -36.88 12.53 -20.17
C THR A 69 -35.96 12.30 -18.98
N ASP A 70 -36.50 11.62 -17.96
CA ASP A 70 -35.72 11.20 -16.80
C ASP A 70 -34.65 10.17 -17.19
N GLN A 71 -34.89 9.35 -18.20
CA GLN A 71 -33.93 8.39 -18.72
C GLN A 71 -32.67 9.08 -19.26
N GLU A 72 -32.83 10.14 -20.07
CA GLU A 72 -31.71 10.94 -20.60
C GLU A 72 -30.90 11.60 -19.47
N LYS A 73 -31.57 12.05 -18.41
CA LYS A 73 -30.88 12.61 -17.22
C LYS A 73 -30.07 11.55 -16.47
N ILE A 74 -30.60 10.33 -16.34
CA ILE A 74 -29.87 9.20 -15.74
C ILE A 74 -28.65 8.85 -16.58
N GLU A 75 -28.75 8.79 -17.89
CA GLU A 75 -27.63 8.51 -18.78
C GLU A 75 -26.56 9.60 -18.69
N LEU A 76 -26.94 10.86 -18.65
CA LEU A 76 -26.02 11.97 -18.41
C LEU A 76 -25.32 11.83 -17.06
N ALA A 77 -26.05 11.56 -15.98
CA ALA A 77 -25.47 11.35 -14.65
C ALA A 77 -24.46 10.21 -14.63
N ASN A 78 -24.80 9.07 -15.26
CA ASN A 78 -23.89 7.93 -15.36
C ASN A 78 -22.62 8.27 -16.13
N LYS A 79 -22.75 9.00 -17.23
CA LYS A 79 -21.60 9.48 -18.03
C LYS A 79 -20.67 10.36 -17.19
N LEU A 80 -21.23 11.35 -16.49
CA LEU A 80 -20.45 12.27 -15.66
C LEU A 80 -19.81 11.59 -14.45
N ASN A 81 -20.51 10.63 -13.84
CA ASN A 81 -19.95 9.80 -12.77
C ASN A 81 -18.76 8.94 -13.27
N ALA A 82 -18.87 8.38 -14.47
CA ALA A 82 -17.75 7.64 -15.07
C ALA A 82 -16.55 8.56 -15.35
N GLN A 83 -16.78 9.79 -15.82
CA GLN A 83 -15.72 10.79 -16.00
C GLN A 83 -15.05 11.15 -14.67
N MET A 84 -15.83 11.33 -13.61
CA MET A 84 -15.30 11.60 -12.27
C MET A 84 -14.42 10.45 -11.78
N ALA A 85 -14.90 9.22 -11.90
CA ALA A 85 -14.14 8.03 -11.50
C ALA A 85 -12.81 7.89 -12.27
N GLN A 86 -12.81 8.15 -13.56
CA GLN A 86 -11.59 8.16 -14.37
C GLN A 86 -10.62 9.27 -13.96
N PHE A 87 -11.14 10.46 -13.65
CA PHE A 87 -10.32 11.57 -13.19
C PHE A 87 -9.66 11.24 -11.84
N GLU A 88 -10.43 10.77 -10.86
CA GLU A 88 -9.92 10.34 -9.56
C GLU A 88 -8.86 9.24 -9.69
N GLN A 89 -9.14 8.22 -10.47
CA GLN A 89 -8.19 7.13 -10.73
C GLN A 89 -6.89 7.67 -11.34
N GLY A 90 -6.98 8.54 -12.34
CA GLY A 90 -5.81 9.16 -12.97
C GLY A 90 -4.96 9.97 -12.01
N LYS A 91 -5.58 10.60 -11.00
CA LYS A 91 -4.88 11.40 -9.98
C LYS A 91 -4.26 10.55 -8.87
N TYR A 92 -4.99 9.56 -8.36
CA TYR A 92 -4.55 8.79 -7.20
C TYR A 92 -3.70 7.56 -7.56
N GLU A 93 -3.89 6.96 -8.72
CA GLU A 93 -3.12 5.74 -9.08
C GLU A 93 -1.60 5.97 -9.15
N PRO A 94 -1.08 7.06 -9.75
CA PRO A 94 0.36 7.34 -9.72
C PRO A 94 0.91 7.52 -8.30
N ILE A 95 0.12 8.13 -7.41
CA ILE A 95 0.47 8.31 -6.00
C ILE A 95 0.56 6.96 -5.30
N ASN A 96 -0.47 6.13 -5.44
CA ASN A 96 -0.51 4.79 -4.87
C ASN A 96 0.65 3.92 -5.36
N LYS A 97 0.97 3.98 -6.65
CA LYS A 97 2.13 3.27 -7.23
C LYS A 97 3.45 3.77 -6.63
N LYS A 98 3.62 5.08 -6.45
CA LYS A 98 4.82 5.64 -5.85
C LYS A 98 4.95 5.23 -4.38
N ILE A 99 3.87 5.31 -3.60
CA ILE A 99 3.85 4.88 -2.20
C ILE A 99 4.23 3.40 -2.09
N ARG A 100 3.58 2.50 -2.86
CA ARG A 100 3.89 1.07 -2.85
C ARG A 100 5.36 0.76 -3.17
N ARG A 101 5.92 1.40 -4.19
CA ARG A 101 7.35 1.24 -4.53
C ARG A 101 8.26 1.72 -3.40
N THR A 102 7.89 2.82 -2.76
CA THR A 102 8.67 3.36 -1.63
C THR A 102 8.60 2.42 -0.43
N ILE A 103 7.43 1.87 -0.10
CA ILE A 103 7.27 0.87 0.96
C ILE A 103 8.18 -0.35 0.69
N LEU A 104 8.15 -0.91 -0.53
CA LEU A 104 8.98 -2.05 -0.88
C LEU A 104 10.48 -1.74 -0.77
N ARG A 105 10.90 -0.54 -1.18
CA ARG A 105 12.29 -0.10 -1.04
C ARG A 105 12.71 0.02 0.42
N VAL A 106 11.90 0.66 1.25
CA VAL A 106 12.16 0.82 2.70
C VAL A 106 12.16 -0.54 3.39
N ALA A 107 11.23 -1.42 3.07
CA ALA A 107 11.21 -2.79 3.59
C ALA A 107 12.51 -3.53 3.27
N LYS A 108 12.94 -3.50 2.01
CA LYS A 108 14.19 -4.13 1.58
C LYS A 108 15.41 -3.59 2.33
N THR A 109 15.49 -2.27 2.54
CA THR A 109 16.59 -1.64 3.28
C THR A 109 16.62 -2.08 4.75
N ASN A 110 15.47 -2.41 5.30
CA ASN A 110 15.30 -2.88 6.68
C ASN A 110 15.33 -4.41 6.83
N ASN A 111 15.61 -5.17 5.76
CA ASN A 111 15.54 -6.64 5.71
C ASN A 111 14.16 -7.19 6.13
N ILE A 112 13.10 -6.48 5.77
CA ILE A 112 11.69 -6.87 6.00
C ILE A 112 11.18 -7.60 4.78
N ASP A 113 10.67 -8.81 4.96
CA ASP A 113 10.19 -9.66 3.86
C ASP A 113 8.74 -9.37 3.49
N SER A 114 7.94 -8.93 4.45
CA SER A 114 6.52 -8.67 4.25
C SER A 114 6.08 -7.43 4.99
N VAL A 115 5.23 -6.62 4.34
CA VAL A 115 4.64 -5.42 4.93
C VAL A 115 3.13 -5.48 4.82
N VAL A 116 2.45 -5.19 5.92
CA VAL A 116 0.99 -5.11 5.99
C VAL A 116 0.54 -3.71 6.40
N ASN A 117 -0.73 -3.41 6.23
CA ASN A 117 -1.30 -2.17 6.76
C ASN A 117 -1.38 -2.25 8.30
N ALA A 118 -1.06 -1.18 8.98
CA ALA A 118 -1.11 -1.07 10.44
C ALA A 118 -2.46 -1.52 11.02
N GLY A 119 -3.58 -1.25 10.34
CA GLY A 119 -4.91 -1.71 10.74
C GLY A 119 -5.10 -3.24 10.78
N ALA A 120 -4.21 -4.00 10.15
CA ALA A 120 -4.22 -5.47 10.20
C ALA A 120 -3.33 -6.04 11.31
N MET A 121 -2.58 -5.20 12.02
CA MET A 121 -1.67 -5.61 13.10
C MET A 121 -2.38 -5.56 14.45
N ILE A 122 -2.24 -6.65 15.22
CA ILE A 122 -2.71 -6.71 16.60
C ILE A 122 -1.53 -6.48 17.55
N ALA A 123 -0.37 -7.07 17.26
CA ALA A 123 0.85 -6.94 18.06
C ALA A 123 2.09 -7.32 17.23
N GLY A 124 3.26 -6.84 17.66
CA GLY A 124 4.56 -7.14 17.04
C GLY A 124 4.77 -6.39 15.72
N GLY A 125 5.82 -6.78 15.00
CA GLY A 125 6.23 -6.16 13.74
C GLY A 125 7.03 -4.87 13.90
N LYS A 126 7.65 -4.42 12.80
CA LYS A 126 8.39 -3.16 12.73
C LYS A 126 7.56 -2.09 12.04
N ASP A 127 7.37 -0.96 12.70
CA ASP A 127 6.70 0.21 12.08
C ASP A 127 7.66 0.91 11.11
N LEU A 128 7.29 0.94 9.82
CA LEU A 128 8.04 1.60 8.76
C LEU A 128 7.40 2.92 8.33
N THR A 129 6.32 3.36 8.96
CA THR A 129 5.50 4.50 8.54
C THR A 129 6.33 5.77 8.37
N GLN A 130 7.14 6.13 9.38
CA GLN A 130 7.92 7.36 9.34
C GLN A 130 9.06 7.31 8.32
N GLU A 131 9.70 6.15 8.15
CA GLU A 131 10.75 5.96 7.15
C GLU A 131 10.19 6.08 5.73
N VAL A 132 8.98 5.54 5.49
CA VAL A 132 8.28 5.67 4.20
C VAL A 132 7.91 7.12 3.93
N ILE A 133 7.35 7.84 4.91
CA ILE A 133 7.01 9.27 4.79
C ILE A 133 8.25 10.10 4.47
N ALA A 134 9.36 9.86 5.16
CA ALA A 134 10.62 10.55 4.90
C ALA A 134 11.15 10.26 3.48
N ALA A 135 11.10 9.00 3.05
CA ALA A 135 11.56 8.59 1.73
C ALA A 135 10.69 9.11 0.56
N LEU A 136 9.45 9.47 0.81
CA LEU A 136 8.56 10.09 -0.20
C LEU A 136 8.84 11.57 -0.43
N LYS A 137 9.49 12.24 0.54
CA LYS A 137 9.84 13.67 0.46
C LYS A 137 11.18 13.94 -0.22
N MET A 138 11.96 12.87 -0.44
CA MET A 138 13.24 12.92 -1.18
C MET A 138 13.03 12.81 -2.68
#